data_d50d8bf6f5dcf2a2b66128879402288a
#
_entry.id   d50d8bf6f5dcf2a2b66128879402288a
#
_cell.length_a   1.000
_cell.length_b   1.000
_cell.length_c   1.000
_cell.angle_alpha   90.00
_cell.angle_beta   90.00
_cell.angle_gamma   90.00
#
_symmetry.space_group_name_H-M   'P 1'
#
loop_
_entity.id
_entity.type
_entity.pdbx_description
1 polymer ?
#
loop_
_entity_poly.entity_id
_entity_poly.type
_entity_poly.pdbx_seq_one_letter_code
_entity_poly.pdbx_strand_id
1 'polypeptide(L)'
;MADDFVQAMRRRHQQIAAALDAARTPAARAAAKQDIIAFFKQVDGAIGELAAVKEDIRALVERYKQLEAETRTATAPEFDHARPVVHADHIGASTFIEKGWSLISLGDYDGAVQTLTKALSLSPGDVQAESLLGWAQMLREDYDAALGTFQKVLTKEPANSLARINLGYICLKKGIFGEAIEHLSKAIRMANDRKATLYANFYLGLVYLQRDMYEDAENFFRKTLELGPNLIEAFYQLGRTQWLGGNREAAKATWQAGFAANKFSPWGKKCLDVLATVEAGGAPPP
;
A
#
# COMPACT_ATOMS: atom_id res chain seq x y z
N MET A 1 -23.14 -8.67 -18.35
CA MET A 1 -22.98 -9.93 -17.57
C MET A 1 -22.14 -9.74 -16.31
N ALA A 2 -20.86 -9.31 -16.34
CA ALA A 2 -20.09 -9.10 -15.10
C ALA A 2 -20.66 -7.98 -14.24
N ASP A 3 -21.09 -6.87 -14.83
CA ASP A 3 -21.77 -5.78 -14.11
C ASP A 3 -23.07 -6.23 -13.47
N ASP A 4 -23.84 -7.12 -14.10
CA ASP A 4 -25.09 -7.64 -13.56
C ASP A 4 -24.85 -8.52 -12.32
N PHE A 5 -23.79 -9.33 -12.33
CA PHE A 5 -23.41 -10.17 -11.21
C PHE A 5 -22.99 -9.32 -9.99
N VAL A 6 -22.10 -8.35 -10.20
CA VAL A 6 -21.64 -7.44 -9.14
C VAL A 6 -22.81 -6.62 -8.58
N GLN A 7 -23.70 -6.16 -9.45
CA GLN A 7 -24.90 -5.44 -9.05
C GLN A 7 -25.86 -6.33 -8.23
N ALA A 8 -26.02 -7.60 -8.61
CA ALA A 8 -26.82 -8.57 -7.83
C ALA A 8 -26.23 -8.80 -6.43
N MET A 9 -24.89 -8.95 -6.32
CA MET A 9 -24.22 -9.09 -5.03
C MET A 9 -24.41 -7.85 -4.15
N ARG A 10 -24.29 -6.65 -4.72
CA ARG A 10 -24.53 -5.39 -4.01
C ARG A 10 -25.96 -5.26 -3.51
N ARG A 11 -26.96 -5.61 -4.32
CA ARG A 11 -28.37 -5.62 -3.92
C ARG A 11 -28.60 -6.61 -2.77
N ARG A 12 -28.04 -7.81 -2.83
CA ARG A 12 -28.15 -8.81 -1.77
C ARG A 12 -27.51 -8.33 -0.46
N HIS A 13 -26.34 -7.70 -0.55
CA HIS A 13 -25.72 -7.05 0.62
C HIS A 13 -26.63 -6.00 1.26
N GLN A 14 -27.23 -5.11 0.47
CA GLN A 14 -28.15 -4.08 0.97
C GLN A 14 -29.40 -4.68 1.65
N GLN A 15 -29.96 -5.76 1.08
CA GLN A 15 -31.09 -6.47 1.70
C GLN A 15 -30.73 -7.06 3.05
N ILE A 16 -29.59 -7.72 3.16
CA ILE A 16 -29.10 -8.30 4.42
C ILE A 16 -28.80 -7.21 5.45
N ALA A 17 -28.19 -6.10 5.05
CA ALA A 17 -27.94 -4.97 5.93
C ALA A 17 -29.25 -4.38 6.48
N ALA A 18 -30.25 -4.15 5.64
CA ALA A 18 -31.57 -3.67 6.07
C ALA A 18 -32.28 -4.66 7.01
N ALA A 19 -32.18 -5.95 6.74
CA ALA A 19 -32.75 -6.99 7.61
C ALA A 19 -32.05 -7.04 8.98
N LEU A 20 -30.74 -6.84 9.02
CA LEU A 20 -29.97 -6.77 10.26
C LEU A 20 -30.34 -5.53 11.09
N ASP A 21 -30.48 -4.36 10.45
CA ASP A 21 -30.88 -3.10 11.11
C ASP A 21 -32.31 -3.17 11.68
N ALA A 22 -33.20 -3.92 11.01
CA ALA A 22 -34.57 -4.16 11.46
C ALA A 22 -34.71 -5.28 12.53
N ALA A 23 -33.64 -6.04 12.80
CA ALA A 23 -33.67 -7.21 13.68
C ALA A 23 -33.76 -6.84 15.17
N ARG A 24 -34.98 -6.64 15.70
CA ARG A 24 -35.23 -6.27 17.09
C ARG A 24 -35.31 -7.49 18.05
N THR A 25 -35.55 -8.69 17.55
CA THR A 25 -35.69 -9.93 18.36
C THR A 25 -34.47 -10.84 18.24
N PRO A 26 -34.18 -11.67 19.26
CA PRO A 26 -33.10 -12.67 19.16
C PRO A 26 -33.23 -13.61 17.96
N ALA A 27 -34.47 -14.03 17.65
CA ALA A 27 -34.75 -14.90 16.50
C ALA A 27 -34.46 -14.19 15.16
N ALA A 28 -34.83 -12.92 15.00
CA ALA A 28 -34.53 -12.12 13.81
C ALA A 28 -33.02 -11.91 13.64
N ARG A 29 -32.27 -11.69 14.73
CA ARG A 29 -30.79 -11.59 14.68
C ARG A 29 -30.13 -12.91 14.29
N ALA A 30 -30.67 -14.04 14.76
CA ALA A 30 -30.18 -15.35 14.38
C ALA A 30 -30.41 -15.63 12.88
N ALA A 31 -31.59 -15.27 12.34
CA ALA A 31 -31.88 -15.36 10.91
C ALA A 31 -30.92 -14.47 10.07
N ALA A 32 -30.73 -13.21 10.43
CA ALA A 32 -29.80 -12.30 9.75
C ALA A 32 -28.34 -12.84 9.78
N LYS A 33 -27.93 -13.47 10.89
CA LYS A 33 -26.62 -14.13 10.97
C LYS A 33 -26.49 -15.28 9.97
N GLN A 34 -27.53 -16.09 9.80
CA GLN A 34 -27.53 -17.19 8.82
C GLN A 34 -27.45 -16.65 7.38
N ASP A 35 -28.18 -15.57 7.09
CA ASP A 35 -28.14 -14.91 5.80
C ASP A 35 -26.75 -14.33 5.48
N ILE A 36 -26.08 -13.73 6.46
CA ILE A 36 -24.71 -13.23 6.32
C ILE A 36 -23.75 -14.40 6.00
N ILE A 37 -23.85 -15.50 6.73
CA ILE A 37 -23.01 -16.68 6.51
C ILE A 37 -23.25 -17.29 5.13
N ALA A 38 -24.50 -17.40 4.71
CA ALA A 38 -24.85 -17.92 3.40
C ALA A 38 -24.33 -17.01 2.27
N PHE A 39 -24.48 -15.72 2.43
CA PHE A 39 -23.98 -14.72 1.46
C PHE A 39 -22.45 -14.73 1.39
N PHE A 40 -21.75 -14.83 2.53
CA PHE A 40 -20.30 -14.95 2.56
C PHE A 40 -19.83 -16.18 1.78
N LYS A 41 -20.45 -17.36 2.02
CA LYS A 41 -20.12 -18.57 1.27
C LYS A 41 -20.37 -18.45 -0.24
N GLN A 42 -21.44 -17.75 -0.62
CA GLN A 42 -21.75 -17.49 -2.03
C GLN A 42 -20.68 -16.62 -2.69
N VAL A 43 -20.24 -15.55 -2.02
CA VAL A 43 -19.17 -14.65 -2.51
C VAL A 43 -17.85 -15.39 -2.58
N ASP A 44 -17.51 -16.17 -1.56
CA ASP A 44 -16.27 -16.95 -1.50
C ASP A 44 -16.21 -18.01 -2.62
N GLY A 45 -17.33 -18.71 -2.87
CA GLY A 45 -17.46 -19.63 -4.01
C GLY A 45 -17.25 -18.93 -5.35
N ALA A 46 -17.84 -17.76 -5.55
CA ALA A 46 -17.66 -16.99 -6.78
C ALA A 46 -16.22 -16.52 -6.97
N ILE A 47 -15.52 -16.15 -5.90
CA ILE A 47 -14.08 -15.83 -5.94
C ILE A 47 -13.28 -17.06 -6.37
N GLY A 48 -13.61 -18.25 -5.85
CA GLY A 48 -12.98 -19.50 -6.24
C GLY A 48 -13.16 -19.83 -7.73
N GLU A 49 -14.39 -19.66 -8.25
CA GLU A 49 -14.67 -19.86 -9.68
C GLU A 49 -13.90 -18.86 -10.57
N LEU A 50 -13.85 -17.59 -10.19
CA LEU A 50 -13.06 -16.58 -10.90
C LEU A 50 -11.56 -16.88 -10.87
N ALA A 51 -11.06 -17.42 -9.76
CA ALA A 51 -9.67 -17.86 -9.65
C ALA A 51 -9.39 -19.03 -10.59
N ALA A 52 -10.30 -19.99 -10.73
CA ALA A 52 -10.17 -21.09 -11.66
C ALA A 52 -10.15 -20.59 -13.13
N VAL A 53 -11.06 -19.69 -13.51
CA VAL A 53 -11.06 -19.05 -14.84
C VAL A 53 -9.74 -18.31 -15.10
N LYS A 54 -9.17 -17.66 -14.09
CA LYS A 54 -7.86 -16.99 -14.20
C LYS A 54 -6.73 -18.00 -14.51
N GLU A 55 -6.76 -19.19 -13.90
CA GLU A 55 -5.80 -20.26 -14.22
C GLU A 55 -5.99 -20.81 -15.65
N ASP A 56 -7.23 -20.97 -16.08
CA ASP A 56 -7.53 -21.39 -17.46
C ASP A 56 -6.99 -20.36 -18.48
N ILE A 57 -7.14 -19.07 -18.20
CA ILE A 57 -6.57 -18.00 -19.04
C ILE A 57 -5.04 -18.10 -19.07
N ARG A 58 -4.39 -18.39 -17.92
CA ARG A 58 -2.95 -18.60 -17.86
C ARG A 58 -2.49 -19.77 -18.76
N ALA A 59 -3.23 -20.87 -18.72
CA ALA A 59 -2.95 -22.01 -19.58
C ALA A 59 -3.08 -21.67 -21.07
N LEU A 60 -4.07 -20.84 -21.45
CA LEU A 60 -4.21 -20.33 -22.82
C LEU A 60 -3.04 -19.43 -23.21
N VAL A 61 -2.55 -18.58 -22.31
CA VAL A 61 -1.37 -17.73 -22.56
C VAL A 61 -0.12 -18.58 -22.81
N GLU A 62 0.10 -19.61 -22.01
CA GLU A 62 1.25 -20.51 -22.22
C GLU A 62 1.15 -21.27 -23.54
N ARG A 63 -0.06 -21.72 -23.92
CA ARG A 63 -0.30 -22.35 -25.20
C ARG A 63 -0.06 -21.39 -26.38
N TYR A 64 -0.47 -20.14 -26.24
CA TYR A 64 -0.20 -19.11 -27.25
C TYR A 64 1.29 -18.88 -27.46
N LYS A 65 2.07 -18.79 -26.36
CA LYS A 65 3.53 -18.66 -26.42
C LYS A 65 4.22 -19.83 -27.11
N GLN A 66 3.72 -21.06 -26.88
CA GLN A 66 4.23 -22.26 -27.55
C GLN A 66 4.00 -22.17 -29.06
N LEU A 67 2.78 -21.80 -29.48
CA LEU A 67 2.45 -21.61 -30.91
C LEU A 67 3.29 -20.50 -31.57
N GLU A 68 3.54 -19.40 -30.86
CA GLU A 68 4.43 -18.33 -31.35
C GLU A 68 5.88 -18.82 -31.52
N ALA A 69 6.38 -19.61 -30.57
CA ALA A 69 7.71 -20.21 -30.66
C ALA A 69 7.82 -21.20 -31.82
N GLU A 70 6.81 -22.04 -32.05
CA GLU A 70 6.75 -22.98 -33.19
C GLU A 70 6.72 -22.25 -34.53
N THR A 71 5.99 -21.12 -34.62
CA THR A 71 5.90 -20.30 -35.84
C THR A 71 7.25 -19.60 -36.11
N ARG A 72 8.00 -19.22 -35.08
CA ARG A 72 9.33 -18.60 -35.20
C ARG A 72 10.39 -19.58 -35.71
N THR A 73 10.32 -20.84 -35.30
CA THR A 73 11.27 -21.87 -35.76
C THR A 73 11.03 -22.27 -37.22
N ALA A 74 9.80 -22.09 -37.72
CA ALA A 74 9.45 -22.43 -39.10
C ALA A 74 9.81 -21.33 -40.14
N THR A 75 10.10 -20.11 -39.71
CA THR A 75 10.33 -18.94 -40.61
C THR A 75 11.67 -18.24 -40.38
N ALA A 76 12.69 -18.92 -39.85
CA ALA A 76 13.99 -18.31 -39.64
C ALA A 76 14.82 -18.25 -40.94
N PRO A 77 15.02 -17.09 -41.60
CA PRO A 77 16.15 -16.88 -42.46
C PRO A 77 17.39 -16.61 -41.61
N GLU A 78 18.50 -17.27 -41.94
CA GLU A 78 19.83 -16.93 -41.42
C GLU A 78 20.16 -15.47 -41.70
N PHE A 79 20.16 -14.61 -40.70
CA PHE A 79 20.77 -13.27 -40.79
C PHE A 79 21.40 -12.84 -39.43
N ASP A 80 22.71 -12.68 -39.52
CA ASP A 80 23.58 -11.60 -38.99
C ASP A 80 23.32 -11.07 -37.56
N HIS A 81 24.42 -10.90 -36.85
CA HIS A 81 24.58 -10.45 -35.46
C HIS A 81 23.94 -9.08 -35.15
N ALA A 82 22.62 -8.98 -35.28
CA ALA A 82 21.86 -7.87 -34.74
C ALA A 82 21.57 -8.14 -33.25
N ARG A 83 21.76 -7.15 -32.40
CA ARG A 83 21.40 -7.18 -30.98
C ARG A 83 19.98 -7.75 -30.84
N PRO A 84 19.74 -8.66 -29.87
CA PRO A 84 18.40 -9.22 -29.69
C PRO A 84 17.41 -8.08 -29.43
N VAL A 85 16.46 -7.92 -30.36
CA VAL A 85 15.30 -7.03 -30.11
C VAL A 85 14.45 -7.76 -29.06
N VAL A 86 14.51 -7.29 -27.84
CA VAL A 86 13.68 -7.81 -26.74
C VAL A 86 12.23 -7.38 -27.05
N HIS A 87 11.44 -8.30 -27.59
CA HIS A 87 9.99 -8.08 -27.69
C HIS A 87 9.42 -8.11 -26.27
N ALA A 88 8.78 -7.03 -25.83
CA ALA A 88 8.14 -6.96 -24.54
C ALA A 88 6.98 -7.96 -24.48
N ASP A 89 7.08 -8.93 -23.56
CA ASP A 89 5.98 -9.87 -23.24
C ASP A 89 5.13 -9.28 -22.12
N HIS A 90 4.22 -8.38 -22.48
CA HIS A 90 3.34 -7.71 -21.52
C HIS A 90 2.40 -8.68 -20.78
N ILE A 91 2.01 -9.80 -21.36
CA ILE A 91 1.13 -10.78 -20.72
C ILE A 91 1.91 -11.58 -19.68
N GLY A 92 3.11 -12.04 -20.01
CA GLY A 92 3.99 -12.70 -19.05
C GLY A 92 4.45 -11.73 -17.93
N ALA A 93 4.77 -10.49 -18.30
CA ALA A 93 5.15 -9.47 -17.34
C ALA A 93 4.03 -9.18 -16.32
N SER A 94 2.76 -9.05 -16.75
CA SER A 94 1.64 -8.78 -15.84
C SER A 94 1.47 -9.88 -14.78
N THR A 95 1.66 -11.12 -15.14
CA THR A 95 1.62 -12.25 -14.20
C THR A 95 2.70 -12.14 -13.11
N PHE A 96 3.91 -11.74 -13.48
CA PHE A 96 4.99 -11.52 -12.53
C PHE A 96 4.77 -10.27 -11.69
N ILE A 97 4.13 -9.22 -12.23
CA ILE A 97 3.76 -8.01 -11.48
C ILE A 97 2.74 -8.36 -10.38
N GLU A 98 1.68 -9.11 -10.71
CA GLU A 98 0.69 -9.55 -9.74
C GLU A 98 1.29 -10.48 -8.67
N LYS A 99 2.16 -11.40 -9.07
CA LYS A 99 2.89 -12.26 -8.14
C LYS A 99 3.79 -11.45 -7.22
N GLY A 100 4.51 -10.46 -7.76
CA GLY A 100 5.34 -9.54 -6.98
C GLY A 100 4.55 -8.76 -5.94
N TRP A 101 3.39 -8.22 -6.32
CA TRP A 101 2.45 -7.59 -5.39
C TRP A 101 2.00 -8.55 -4.27
N SER A 102 1.64 -9.78 -4.62
CA SER A 102 1.23 -10.79 -3.65
C SER A 102 2.34 -11.11 -2.65
N LEU A 103 3.59 -11.25 -3.13
CA LEU A 103 4.76 -11.51 -2.28
C LEU A 103 5.06 -10.34 -1.34
N ILE A 104 4.93 -9.08 -1.80
CA ILE A 104 5.02 -7.90 -0.94
C ILE A 104 3.97 -7.98 0.19
N SER A 105 2.73 -8.32 -0.15
CA SER A 105 1.63 -8.43 0.82
C SER A 105 1.83 -9.54 1.85
N LEU A 106 2.57 -10.58 1.50
CA LEU A 106 2.94 -11.69 2.38
C LEU A 106 4.23 -11.41 3.19
N GLY A 107 4.92 -10.30 2.93
CA GLY A 107 6.18 -9.94 3.58
C GLY A 107 7.41 -10.65 2.99
N ASP A 108 7.28 -11.39 1.90
CA ASP A 108 8.40 -11.98 1.16
C ASP A 108 8.99 -10.96 0.18
N TYR A 109 9.78 -10.03 0.72
CA TYR A 109 10.36 -8.94 -0.07
C TYR A 109 11.47 -9.40 -1.01
N ASP A 110 12.21 -10.43 -0.66
CA ASP A 110 13.25 -11.01 -1.52
C ASP A 110 12.64 -11.71 -2.74
N GLY A 111 11.62 -12.53 -2.53
CA GLY A 111 10.85 -13.13 -3.60
C GLY A 111 10.17 -12.10 -4.49
N ALA A 112 9.66 -11.01 -3.91
CA ALA A 112 9.06 -9.90 -4.66
C ALA A 112 10.09 -9.21 -5.56
N VAL A 113 11.28 -8.88 -5.05
CA VAL A 113 12.38 -8.27 -5.84
C VAL A 113 12.77 -9.17 -7.02
N GLN A 114 12.97 -10.46 -6.80
CA GLN A 114 13.30 -11.40 -7.87
C GLN A 114 12.20 -11.48 -8.93
N THR A 115 10.95 -11.59 -8.49
CA THR A 115 9.78 -11.72 -9.35
C THR A 115 9.55 -10.47 -10.20
N LEU A 116 9.66 -9.27 -9.60
CA LEU A 116 9.51 -7.99 -10.29
C LEU A 116 10.68 -7.68 -11.22
N THR A 117 11.89 -8.10 -10.88
CA THR A 117 13.05 -8.01 -11.78
C THR A 117 12.81 -8.88 -13.02
N LYS A 118 12.20 -10.08 -12.87
CA LYS A 118 11.81 -10.91 -13.99
C LYS A 118 10.70 -10.25 -14.83
N ALA A 119 9.72 -9.61 -14.21
CA ALA A 119 8.71 -8.82 -14.93
C ALA A 119 9.36 -7.76 -15.82
N LEU A 120 10.33 -7.02 -15.28
CA LEU A 120 11.07 -5.98 -16.02
C LEU A 120 11.99 -6.55 -17.12
N SER A 121 12.44 -7.80 -17.02
CA SER A 121 13.16 -8.45 -18.11
C SER A 121 12.26 -8.80 -19.30
N LEU A 122 10.95 -9.04 -19.04
CA LEU A 122 9.94 -9.32 -20.05
C LEU A 122 9.31 -8.04 -20.63
N SER A 123 9.10 -7.03 -19.80
CA SER A 123 8.59 -5.72 -20.18
C SER A 123 9.51 -4.61 -19.63
N PRO A 124 10.63 -4.33 -20.34
CA PRO A 124 11.55 -3.29 -19.91
C PRO A 124 10.87 -1.93 -19.83
N GLY A 125 11.00 -1.31 -18.67
CA GLY A 125 10.49 0.03 -18.47
C GLY A 125 9.00 0.11 -18.08
N ASP A 126 8.38 -1.00 -17.71
CA ASP A 126 7.05 -0.99 -17.12
C ASP A 126 7.06 -0.23 -15.79
N VAL A 127 6.33 0.88 -15.74
CA VAL A 127 6.31 1.80 -14.59
C VAL A 127 5.67 1.15 -13.37
N GLN A 128 4.68 0.29 -13.55
CA GLN A 128 4.03 -0.43 -12.46
C GLN A 128 5.02 -1.43 -11.82
N ALA A 129 5.73 -2.20 -12.65
CA ALA A 129 6.75 -3.13 -12.18
C ALA A 129 7.91 -2.40 -11.47
N GLU A 130 8.40 -1.28 -12.03
CA GLU A 130 9.43 -0.45 -11.39
C GLU A 130 8.94 0.13 -10.04
N SER A 131 7.70 0.61 -9.97
CA SER A 131 7.14 1.16 -8.74
C SER A 131 7.02 0.11 -7.64
N LEU A 132 6.57 -1.10 -7.98
CA LEU A 132 6.48 -2.22 -7.05
C LEU A 132 7.86 -2.75 -6.65
N LEU A 133 8.82 -2.79 -7.59
CA LEU A 133 10.20 -3.18 -7.30
C LEU A 133 10.83 -2.20 -6.31
N GLY A 134 10.72 -0.89 -6.55
CA GLY A 134 11.19 0.13 -5.63
C GLY A 134 10.55 -0.01 -4.24
N TRP A 135 9.27 -0.35 -4.18
CA TRP A 135 8.57 -0.57 -2.92
C TRP A 135 9.06 -1.83 -2.19
N ALA A 136 9.25 -2.94 -2.89
CA ALA A 136 9.82 -4.17 -2.32
C ALA A 136 11.26 -3.94 -1.79
N GLN A 137 12.10 -3.23 -2.54
CA GLN A 137 13.45 -2.84 -2.13
C GLN A 137 13.42 -1.95 -0.87
N MET A 138 12.52 -0.98 -0.82
CA MET A 138 12.34 -0.09 0.33
C MET A 138 11.91 -0.85 1.59
N LEU A 139 10.96 -1.80 1.45
CA LEU A 139 10.51 -2.64 2.57
C LEU A 139 11.59 -3.63 3.05
N ARG A 140 12.51 -4.02 2.16
CA ARG A 140 13.70 -4.80 2.48
C ARG A 140 14.83 -3.94 3.09
N GLU A 141 14.60 -2.64 3.22
CA GLU A 141 15.57 -1.64 3.67
C GLU A 141 16.77 -1.44 2.73
N ASP A 142 16.69 -1.91 1.49
CA ASP A 142 17.66 -1.63 0.44
C ASP A 142 17.40 -0.24 -0.18
N TYR A 143 17.66 0.78 0.63
CA TYR A 143 17.30 2.16 0.31
C TYR A 143 18.04 2.71 -0.91
N ASP A 144 19.26 2.27 -1.17
CA ASP A 144 20.05 2.74 -2.32
C ASP A 144 19.49 2.21 -3.63
N ALA A 145 19.15 0.91 -3.68
CA ALA A 145 18.50 0.33 -4.84
C ALA A 145 17.10 0.94 -5.07
N ALA A 146 16.31 1.10 -4.01
CA ALA A 146 14.98 1.69 -4.08
C ALA A 146 15.02 3.13 -4.60
N LEU A 147 15.98 3.94 -4.14
CA LEU A 147 16.17 5.30 -4.59
C LEU A 147 16.39 5.36 -6.11
N GLY A 148 17.34 4.55 -6.63
CA GLY A 148 17.59 4.47 -8.07
C GLY A 148 16.37 4.02 -8.87
N THR A 149 15.59 3.08 -8.33
CA THR A 149 14.37 2.57 -8.97
C THR A 149 13.28 3.64 -9.03
N PHE A 150 12.99 4.36 -7.93
CA PHE A 150 12.00 5.44 -7.94
C PHE A 150 12.44 6.66 -8.76
N GLN A 151 13.72 6.93 -8.87
CA GLN A 151 14.23 7.96 -9.78
C GLN A 151 13.91 7.62 -11.24
N LYS A 152 14.06 6.36 -11.66
CA LYS A 152 13.65 5.89 -13.00
C LYS A 152 12.15 6.09 -13.21
N VAL A 153 11.31 5.75 -12.23
CA VAL A 153 9.87 6.00 -12.28
C VAL A 153 9.59 7.48 -12.50
N LEU A 154 10.23 8.38 -11.74
CA LEU A 154 10.02 9.84 -11.89
C LEU A 154 10.58 10.42 -13.19
N THR A 155 11.54 9.76 -13.83
CA THR A 155 12.02 10.17 -15.15
C THR A 155 10.94 9.93 -16.21
N LYS A 156 10.16 8.84 -16.09
CA LYS A 156 9.07 8.50 -17.00
C LYS A 156 7.78 9.21 -16.66
N GLU A 157 7.47 9.26 -15.37
CA GLU A 157 6.26 9.87 -14.82
C GLU A 157 6.63 10.95 -13.79
N PRO A 158 7.00 12.16 -14.22
CA PRO A 158 7.36 13.24 -13.29
C PRO A 158 6.26 13.64 -12.32
N ALA A 159 5.01 13.31 -12.64
CA ALA A 159 3.83 13.57 -11.80
C ALA A 159 3.49 12.42 -10.84
N ASN A 160 4.28 11.34 -10.78
CA ASN A 160 4.00 10.21 -9.91
C ASN A 160 4.21 10.57 -8.43
N SER A 161 3.13 10.89 -7.75
CA SER A 161 3.14 11.32 -6.34
C SER A 161 3.62 10.21 -5.40
N LEU A 162 3.28 8.93 -5.68
CA LEU A 162 3.69 7.81 -4.84
C LEU A 162 5.21 7.59 -4.89
N ALA A 163 5.82 7.67 -6.09
CA ALA A 163 7.26 7.58 -6.22
C ALA A 163 7.97 8.72 -5.47
N ARG A 164 7.42 9.95 -5.51
CA ARG A 164 7.98 11.08 -4.74
C ARG A 164 7.89 10.87 -3.23
N ILE A 165 6.76 10.36 -2.73
CA ILE A 165 6.58 10.09 -1.31
C ILE A 165 7.56 9.03 -0.85
N ASN A 166 7.74 7.96 -1.63
CA ASN A 166 8.69 6.90 -1.31
C ASN A 166 10.14 7.41 -1.32
N LEU A 167 10.51 8.27 -2.27
CA LEU A 167 11.81 8.95 -2.24
C LEU A 167 11.96 9.83 -0.99
N GLY A 168 10.94 10.60 -0.64
CA GLY A 168 10.95 11.41 0.59
C GLY A 168 11.11 10.55 1.84
N TYR A 169 10.43 9.39 1.90
CA TYR A 169 10.60 8.43 2.99
C TYR A 169 12.01 7.83 3.04
N ILE A 170 12.58 7.44 1.90
CA ILE A 170 13.94 6.92 1.81
C ILE A 170 14.94 7.98 2.28
N CYS A 171 14.81 9.23 1.83
CA CYS A 171 15.65 10.34 2.27
C CYS A 171 15.52 10.58 3.79
N LEU A 172 14.31 10.51 4.35
CA LEU A 172 14.09 10.56 5.79
C LEU A 172 14.86 9.45 6.51
N LYS A 173 14.76 8.19 6.04
CA LYS A 173 15.47 7.05 6.63
C LYS A 173 16.99 7.18 6.58
N LYS A 174 17.49 7.81 5.53
CA LYS A 174 18.92 8.10 5.35
C LYS A 174 19.39 9.37 6.07
N GLY A 175 18.49 10.11 6.73
CA GLY A 175 18.81 11.38 7.40
C GLY A 175 19.07 12.55 6.43
N ILE A 176 18.71 12.44 5.15
CA ILE A 176 18.85 13.46 4.12
C ILE A 176 17.61 14.35 4.15
N PHE A 177 17.45 15.13 5.23
CA PHE A 177 16.21 15.85 5.51
C PHE A 177 15.85 16.90 4.46
N GLY A 178 16.84 17.57 3.84
CA GLY A 178 16.58 18.57 2.79
C GLY A 178 15.86 17.99 1.59
N GLU A 179 16.36 16.89 1.05
CA GLU A 179 15.74 16.19 -0.08
C GLU A 179 14.39 15.56 0.32
N ALA A 180 14.29 15.02 1.54
CA ALA A 180 13.02 14.51 2.06
C ALA A 180 11.92 15.59 2.03
N ILE A 181 12.23 16.79 2.54
CA ILE A 181 11.29 17.92 2.54
C ILE A 181 10.93 18.33 1.11
N GLU A 182 11.92 18.39 0.20
CA GLU A 182 11.67 18.76 -1.19
C GLU A 182 10.71 17.79 -1.88
N HIS A 183 11.00 16.47 -1.81
CA HIS A 183 10.17 15.44 -2.43
C HIS A 183 8.75 15.43 -1.86
N LEU A 184 8.62 15.43 -0.52
CA LEU A 184 7.32 15.38 0.15
C LEU A 184 6.49 16.65 -0.09
N SER A 185 7.11 17.82 -0.02
CA SER A 185 6.43 19.10 -0.31
C SER A 185 5.98 19.19 -1.77
N LYS A 186 6.78 18.64 -2.70
CA LYS A 186 6.40 18.58 -4.11
C LYS A 186 5.25 17.62 -4.33
N ALA A 187 5.20 16.48 -3.62
CA ALA A 187 4.06 15.56 -3.67
C ALA A 187 2.77 16.23 -3.19
N ILE A 188 2.80 17.02 -2.12
CA ILE A 188 1.64 17.79 -1.63
C ILE A 188 1.19 18.83 -2.65
N ARG A 189 2.11 19.58 -3.25
CA ARG A 189 1.77 20.61 -4.25
C ARG A 189 1.12 20.02 -5.51
N MET A 190 1.46 18.80 -5.87
CA MET A 190 0.86 18.12 -7.02
C MET A 190 -0.57 17.66 -6.74
N ALA A 191 -0.93 17.42 -5.47
CA ALA A 191 -2.27 17.20 -4.90
C ALA A 191 -3.25 16.33 -5.72
N ASN A 192 -2.74 15.40 -6.53
CA ASN A 192 -3.57 14.58 -7.43
C ASN A 192 -4.26 13.42 -6.71
N ASP A 193 -3.82 13.10 -5.48
CA ASP A 193 -4.30 11.98 -4.70
C ASP A 193 -4.32 12.34 -3.21
N ARG A 194 -5.50 12.22 -2.60
CA ARG A 194 -5.71 12.47 -1.17
C ARG A 194 -4.85 11.55 -0.30
N LYS A 195 -4.68 10.29 -0.69
CA LYS A 195 -3.85 9.33 0.03
C LYS A 195 -2.37 9.72 -0.04
N ALA A 196 -1.92 10.15 -1.20
CA ALA A 196 -0.57 10.67 -1.38
C ALA A 196 -0.31 11.88 -0.49
N THR A 197 -1.24 12.85 -0.47
CA THR A 197 -1.14 14.05 0.38
C THR A 197 -1.11 13.68 1.86
N LEU A 198 -1.90 12.71 2.29
CA LEU A 198 -1.93 12.21 3.66
C LEU A 198 -0.56 11.68 4.09
N TYR A 199 0.03 10.75 3.33
CA TYR A 199 1.33 10.17 3.67
C TYR A 199 2.48 11.17 3.53
N ALA A 200 2.40 12.11 2.60
CA ALA A 200 3.40 13.16 2.50
C ALA A 200 3.41 14.07 3.74
N ASN A 201 2.24 14.46 4.26
CA ASN A 201 2.15 15.19 5.52
C ASN A 201 2.66 14.35 6.71
N PHE A 202 2.30 13.08 6.77
CA PHE A 202 2.77 12.18 7.83
C PHE A 202 4.30 12.09 7.84
N TYR A 203 4.94 11.87 6.70
CA TYR A 203 6.40 11.78 6.62
C TYR A 203 7.09 13.13 6.85
N LEU A 204 6.49 14.26 6.45
CA LEU A 204 7.00 15.57 6.86
C LEU A 204 6.95 15.75 8.39
N GLY A 205 5.87 15.32 9.03
CA GLY A 205 5.80 15.29 10.49
C GLY A 205 6.96 14.51 11.10
N LEU A 206 7.30 13.34 10.55
CA LEU A 206 8.44 12.55 11.02
C LEU A 206 9.79 13.26 10.75
N VAL A 207 9.96 13.91 9.58
CA VAL A 207 11.17 14.68 9.26
C VAL A 207 11.39 15.80 10.28
N TYR A 208 10.36 16.57 10.58
CA TYR A 208 10.46 17.68 11.54
C TYR A 208 10.63 17.18 12.98
N LEU A 209 9.99 16.06 13.33
CA LEU A 209 10.18 15.42 14.65
C LEU A 209 11.64 14.96 14.86
N GLN A 210 12.27 14.35 13.84
CA GLN A 210 13.68 13.94 13.93
C GLN A 210 14.67 15.12 13.95
N ARG A 211 14.21 16.30 13.61
CA ARG A 211 14.97 17.56 13.69
C ARG A 211 14.65 18.37 14.94
N ASP A 212 13.90 17.81 15.89
CA ASP A 212 13.44 18.46 17.11
C ASP A 212 12.61 19.75 16.88
N MET A 213 12.03 19.87 15.66
CA MET A 213 11.14 20.98 15.27
C MET A 213 9.70 20.62 15.61
N TYR A 214 9.38 20.61 16.91
CA TYR A 214 8.14 20.03 17.43
C TYR A 214 6.87 20.77 16.97
N GLU A 215 6.91 22.09 16.84
CA GLU A 215 5.76 22.87 16.36
C GLU A 215 5.40 22.53 14.91
N ASP A 216 6.42 22.45 14.03
CA ASP A 216 6.21 22.06 12.65
C ASP A 216 5.72 20.62 12.53
N ALA A 217 6.34 19.71 13.28
CA ALA A 217 5.94 18.29 13.32
C ALA A 217 4.48 18.13 13.76
N GLU A 218 4.06 18.85 14.82
CA GLU A 218 2.68 18.84 15.30
C GLU A 218 1.71 19.31 14.22
N ASN A 219 2.01 20.39 13.53
CA ASN A 219 1.19 20.93 12.45
C ASN A 219 1.01 19.90 11.32
N PHE A 220 2.06 19.20 10.92
CA PHE A 220 1.98 18.18 9.87
C PHE A 220 1.21 16.94 10.32
N PHE A 221 1.38 16.47 11.56
CA PHE A 221 0.59 15.34 12.07
C PHE A 221 -0.89 15.71 12.24
N ARG A 222 -1.24 16.93 12.63
CA ARG A 222 -2.63 17.40 12.66
C ARG A 222 -3.26 17.39 11.28
N LYS A 223 -2.58 17.94 10.26
CA LYS A 223 -3.01 17.85 8.85
C LYS A 223 -3.19 16.41 8.37
N THR A 224 -2.31 15.51 8.81
CA THR A 224 -2.44 14.08 8.52
C THR A 224 -3.75 13.51 9.08
N LEU A 225 -4.08 13.82 10.33
CA LEU A 225 -5.31 13.35 10.99
C LEU A 225 -6.59 13.99 10.42
N GLU A 226 -6.53 15.22 9.95
CA GLU A 226 -7.63 15.87 9.20
C GLU A 226 -7.93 15.14 7.88
N LEU A 227 -6.89 14.70 7.17
CA LEU A 227 -7.01 13.95 5.92
C LEU A 227 -7.42 12.49 6.14
N GLY A 228 -6.91 11.86 7.21
CA GLY A 228 -7.12 10.44 7.51
C GLY A 228 -7.16 10.15 9.02
N PRO A 229 -8.33 10.33 9.67
CA PRO A 229 -8.46 10.12 11.12
C PRO A 229 -8.25 8.65 11.55
N ASN A 230 -8.19 7.72 10.59
CA ASN A 230 -7.96 6.30 10.84
C ASN A 230 -6.46 5.91 10.78
N LEU A 231 -5.56 6.83 10.50
CA LEU A 231 -4.11 6.57 10.58
C LEU A 231 -3.66 6.67 12.04
N ILE A 232 -3.84 5.59 12.80
CA ILE A 232 -3.60 5.58 14.26
C ILE A 232 -2.13 5.87 14.61
N GLU A 233 -1.21 5.52 13.73
CA GLU A 233 0.22 5.87 13.89
C GLU A 233 0.42 7.39 14.02
N ALA A 234 -0.38 8.20 13.32
CA ALA A 234 -0.27 9.65 13.40
C ALA A 234 -0.66 10.18 14.79
N PHE A 235 -1.63 9.56 15.49
CA PHE A 235 -1.91 9.91 16.89
C PHE A 235 -0.72 9.59 17.81
N TYR A 236 -0.10 8.43 17.61
CA TYR A 236 1.07 8.05 18.40
C TYR A 236 2.21 9.07 18.23
N GLN A 237 2.54 9.42 17.00
CA GLN A 237 3.61 10.35 16.68
C GLN A 237 3.29 11.80 17.11
N LEU A 238 2.03 12.23 16.97
CA LEU A 238 1.56 13.52 17.45
C LEU A 238 1.72 13.63 18.97
N GLY A 239 1.29 12.62 19.70
CA GLY A 239 1.46 12.59 21.15
C GLY A 239 2.94 12.63 21.57
N ARG A 240 3.81 11.88 20.87
CA ARG A 240 5.28 11.98 21.09
C ARG A 240 5.79 13.40 20.85
N THR A 241 5.38 14.00 19.77
CA THR A 241 5.76 15.37 19.40
C THR A 241 5.36 16.37 20.49
N GLN A 242 4.10 16.30 20.94
CA GLN A 242 3.57 17.16 22.02
C GLN A 242 4.30 16.93 23.35
N TRP A 243 4.63 15.69 23.67
CA TRP A 243 5.38 15.37 24.88
C TRP A 243 6.77 15.97 24.86
N LEU A 244 7.51 15.80 23.75
CA LEU A 244 8.85 16.34 23.55
C LEU A 244 8.83 17.88 23.49
N GLY A 245 7.80 18.47 22.92
CA GLY A 245 7.56 19.93 22.93
C GLY A 245 7.07 20.48 24.28
N GLY A 246 6.96 19.64 25.32
CA GLY A 246 6.61 20.06 26.68
C GLY A 246 5.11 20.09 26.98
N ASN A 247 4.24 19.88 26.00
CA ASN A 247 2.78 19.87 26.18
C ASN A 247 2.26 18.49 26.61
N ARG A 248 2.56 18.11 27.85
CA ARG A 248 2.31 16.77 28.38
C ARG A 248 0.83 16.40 28.44
N GLU A 249 -0.04 17.34 28.76
CA GLU A 249 -1.49 17.08 28.86
C GLU A 249 -2.10 16.85 27.49
N ALA A 250 -1.71 17.63 26.47
CA ALA A 250 -2.13 17.38 25.09
C ALA A 250 -1.65 16.03 24.58
N ALA A 251 -0.41 15.64 24.91
CA ALA A 251 0.15 14.33 24.55
C ALA A 251 -0.71 13.18 25.07
N LYS A 252 -1.06 13.21 26.36
CA LYS A 252 -1.92 12.18 26.98
C LYS A 252 -3.29 12.11 26.31
N ALA A 253 -3.93 13.26 26.09
CA ALA A 253 -5.22 13.34 25.41
C ALA A 253 -5.14 12.78 23.98
N THR A 254 -4.05 13.06 23.25
CA THR A 254 -3.82 12.57 21.89
C THR A 254 -3.64 11.05 21.87
N TRP A 255 -2.85 10.45 22.75
CA TRP A 255 -2.71 8.99 22.83
C TRP A 255 -4.01 8.30 23.25
N GLN A 256 -4.78 8.93 24.16
CA GLN A 256 -6.09 8.41 24.54
C GLN A 256 -7.05 8.41 23.32
N ALA A 257 -7.05 9.46 22.53
CA ALA A 257 -7.83 9.53 21.28
C ALA A 257 -7.38 8.47 20.27
N GLY A 258 -6.07 8.23 20.10
CA GLY A 258 -5.53 7.20 19.22
C GLY A 258 -5.94 5.78 19.65
N PHE A 259 -5.91 5.48 20.95
CA PHE A 259 -6.43 4.22 21.47
C PHE A 259 -7.92 4.08 21.26
N ALA A 260 -8.70 5.13 21.51
CA ALA A 260 -10.16 5.11 21.31
C ALA A 260 -10.55 4.92 19.85
N ALA A 261 -9.79 5.50 18.91
CA ALA A 261 -10.04 5.39 17.48
C ALA A 261 -9.91 3.94 16.96
N ASN A 262 -8.94 3.17 17.45
CA ASN A 262 -8.83 1.74 17.13
C ASN A 262 -8.05 0.97 18.22
N LYS A 263 -8.78 0.40 19.18
CA LYS A 263 -8.25 -0.35 20.32
C LYS A 263 -7.51 -1.64 19.93
N PHE A 264 -7.83 -2.20 18.78
CA PHE A 264 -7.29 -3.50 18.34
C PHE A 264 -6.06 -3.35 17.44
N SER A 265 -5.80 -2.16 16.91
CA SER A 265 -4.62 -1.93 16.08
C SER A 265 -3.33 -1.99 16.92
N PRO A 266 -2.20 -2.40 16.32
CA PRO A 266 -0.90 -2.35 16.98
C PRO A 266 -0.56 -0.94 17.50
N TRP A 267 -0.89 0.10 16.74
CA TRP A 267 -0.64 1.49 17.12
C TRP A 267 -1.59 1.98 18.22
N GLY A 268 -2.84 1.51 18.25
CA GLY A 268 -3.75 1.78 19.36
C GLY A 268 -3.22 1.19 20.67
N LYS A 269 -2.72 -0.05 20.65
CA LYS A 269 -2.06 -0.66 21.81
C LYS A 269 -0.83 0.13 22.25
N LYS A 270 0.03 0.56 21.31
CA LYS A 270 1.18 1.43 21.63
C LYS A 270 0.76 2.74 22.27
N CYS A 271 -0.36 3.35 21.84
CA CYS A 271 -0.89 4.55 22.51
C CYS A 271 -1.29 4.26 23.95
N LEU A 272 -1.91 3.12 24.23
CA LEU A 272 -2.27 2.72 25.60
C LEU A 272 -1.03 2.45 26.45
N ASP A 273 -0.04 1.73 25.91
CA ASP A 273 1.20 1.38 26.62
C ASP A 273 2.01 2.62 27.03
N VAL A 274 2.09 3.61 26.10
CA VAL A 274 2.78 4.87 26.41
C VAL A 274 2.02 5.68 27.45
N LEU A 275 0.69 5.70 27.41
CA LEU A 275 -0.12 6.35 28.45
C LEU A 275 0.17 5.75 29.83
N ALA A 276 0.11 4.43 29.95
CA ALA A 276 0.42 3.75 31.21
C ALA A 276 1.85 4.07 31.69
N THR A 277 2.81 4.14 30.77
CA THR A 277 4.21 4.48 31.10
C THR A 277 4.34 5.89 31.69
N VAL A 278 3.70 6.88 31.04
CA VAL A 278 3.83 8.29 31.48
C VAL A 278 3.00 8.59 32.74
N GLU A 279 1.89 7.87 32.93
CA GLU A 279 1.10 7.95 34.20
C GLU A 279 1.85 7.36 35.37
N ALA A 280 2.67 6.33 35.16
CA ALA A 280 3.58 5.77 36.16
C ALA A 280 4.84 6.63 36.40
N GLY A 281 4.96 7.81 35.77
CA GLY A 281 6.09 8.71 35.90
C GLY A 281 7.29 8.41 34.99
N GLY A 282 7.17 7.47 34.07
CA GLY A 282 8.17 7.16 33.06
C GLY A 282 8.15 8.16 31.86
N ALA A 283 9.12 8.01 30.97
CA ALA A 283 9.15 8.75 29.69
C ALA A 283 8.63 7.86 28.55
N PRO A 284 8.02 8.44 27.51
CA PRO A 284 7.65 7.68 26.31
C PRO A 284 8.92 7.11 25.66
N PRO A 285 8.83 5.93 25.01
CA PRO A 285 9.98 5.35 24.31
C PRO A 285 10.47 6.28 23.21
N PRO A 286 11.79 6.27 22.90
CA PRO A 286 12.43 7.14 21.90
C PRO A 286 11.92 6.92 20.50
#